data_9850f2708c952585365eb8303c73a8da
#
_entry.id   9850f2708c952585365eb8303c73a8da
#
_cell.length_a   1.000
_cell.length_b   1.000
_cell.length_c   1.000
_cell.angle_alpha   90.00
_cell.angle_beta   90.00
_cell.angle_gamma   90.00
#
_symmetry.space_group_name_H-M   'P 1'
#
loop_
_entity.id
_entity.type
_entity.pdbx_description
1 polymer ?
#
loop_
_entity_poly.entity_id
_entity_poly.type
_entity_poly.pdbx_seq_one_letter_code
_entity_poly.pdbx_strand_id
1 'polypeptide(L)'
;MKIIKRLPGLPVERALSVFSGRWKAVLLHVLMDGPQRTCDLEKRIAGISQKVLIEQLRALEEHGMVGRQPSADDSQGIEYLLTPLGESLRPVLESLIEWGAHHAKELDEVDRLLPCGAVVRDRTTRRQLVSSTNKRRQDRPAPTRS
;
A
#
# COMPACT_ATOMS: atom_id res chain seq x y z
N MET A 1 8.42 16.23 23.01
CA MET A 1 7.50 16.12 21.85
C MET A 1 8.18 16.74 20.63
N LYS A 2 8.59 15.94 19.68
CA LYS A 2 9.25 16.42 18.46
C LYS A 2 8.17 16.86 17.46
N ILE A 3 7.94 18.15 17.35
CA ILE A 3 7.08 18.69 16.28
C ILE A 3 7.96 18.80 15.02
N ILE A 4 7.86 17.80 14.16
CA ILE A 4 8.77 17.72 13.01
C ILE A 4 8.19 18.41 11.78
N LYS A 5 6.88 18.52 11.67
CA LYS A 5 6.23 19.22 10.56
C LYS A 5 4.82 19.66 10.95
N ARG A 6 4.52 20.94 10.72
CA ARG A 6 3.12 21.39 10.86
C ARG A 6 2.27 20.73 9.76
N LEU A 7 1.34 19.90 10.19
CA LEU A 7 0.33 19.33 9.31
C LEU A 7 -0.77 20.37 9.02
N PRO A 8 -1.47 20.25 7.89
CA PRO A 8 -2.60 21.11 7.57
C PRO A 8 -3.66 21.15 8.68
N GLY A 9 -4.32 22.30 8.82
CA GLY A 9 -5.38 22.48 9.82
C GLY A 9 -6.72 21.91 9.42
N LEU A 10 -6.99 21.77 8.11
CA LEU A 10 -8.22 21.13 7.63
C LEU A 10 -8.14 19.62 7.87
N PRO A 11 -9.10 19.01 8.62
CA PRO A 11 -9.01 17.60 9.01
C PRO A 11 -8.81 16.62 7.86
N VAL A 12 -9.46 16.81 6.71
CA VAL A 12 -9.29 15.93 5.55
C VAL A 12 -7.89 16.07 4.93
N GLU A 13 -7.36 17.27 4.83
CA GLU A 13 -5.99 17.50 4.33
C GLU A 13 -4.95 16.94 5.29
N ARG A 14 -5.19 17.08 6.59
CA ARG A 14 -4.35 16.49 7.63
C ARG A 14 -4.29 14.96 7.50
N ALA A 15 -5.43 14.31 7.38
CA ALA A 15 -5.51 12.87 7.20
C ALA A 15 -4.77 12.43 5.94
N LEU A 16 -5.01 13.07 4.81
CA LEU A 16 -4.31 12.75 3.57
C LEU A 16 -2.79 12.94 3.67
N SER A 17 -2.32 13.96 4.40
CA SER A 17 -0.89 14.20 4.62
C SER A 17 -0.19 13.08 5.39
N VAL A 18 -0.93 12.36 6.23
CA VAL A 18 -0.39 11.23 7.02
C VAL A 18 -0.14 10.00 6.16
N PHE A 19 -1.01 9.69 5.21
CA PHE A 19 -0.93 8.45 4.43
C PHE A 19 -0.96 8.65 2.90
N SER A 20 -0.88 9.89 2.42
CA SER A 20 -0.78 10.15 0.99
C SER A 20 0.61 9.79 0.43
N GLY A 21 0.66 9.61 -0.87
CA GLY A 21 1.84 9.18 -1.58
C GLY A 21 1.77 7.70 -1.96
N ARG A 22 2.78 7.24 -2.69
CA ARG A 22 2.74 5.92 -3.31
C ARG A 22 2.78 4.75 -2.32
N TRP A 23 3.49 4.91 -1.21
CA TRP A 23 3.88 3.78 -0.37
C TRP A 23 3.28 3.77 1.03
N LYS A 24 2.90 4.92 1.59
CA LYS A 24 2.44 5.01 2.99
C LYS A 24 1.19 4.19 3.26
N ALA A 25 0.16 4.31 2.43
CA ALA A 25 -1.07 3.53 2.59
C ALA A 25 -0.82 2.03 2.45
N VAL A 26 0.05 1.64 1.51
CA VAL A 26 0.45 0.23 1.30
C VAL A 26 1.19 -0.31 2.52
N LEU A 27 2.13 0.45 3.08
CA LEU A 27 2.86 0.06 4.30
C LEU A 27 1.93 -0.10 5.50
N LEU A 28 1.04 0.85 5.71
CA LEU A 28 0.04 0.76 6.78
C LEU A 28 -0.85 -0.47 6.62
N HIS A 29 -1.29 -0.75 5.40
CA HIS A 29 -2.10 -1.92 5.10
C HIS A 29 -1.37 -3.23 5.40
N VAL A 30 -0.11 -3.34 4.99
CA VAL A 30 0.72 -4.54 5.26
C VAL A 30 0.97 -4.72 6.76
N LEU A 31 1.21 -3.63 7.49
CA LEU A 31 1.45 -3.66 8.93
C LEU A 31 0.20 -3.98 9.76
N MET A 32 -0.99 -3.92 9.16
CA MET A 32 -2.22 -4.42 9.82
C MET A 32 -2.18 -5.91 10.11
N ASP A 33 -1.37 -6.67 9.40
CA ASP A 33 -1.19 -8.12 9.63
C ASP A 33 -0.33 -8.42 10.86
N GLY A 34 0.30 -7.41 11.44
CA GLY A 34 1.15 -7.52 12.61
C GLY A 34 2.57 -6.96 12.40
N PRO A 35 3.43 -7.06 13.42
CA PRO A 35 4.81 -6.60 13.34
C PRO A 35 5.59 -7.29 12.22
N GLN A 36 6.42 -6.54 11.51
CA GLN A 36 7.22 -7.06 10.40
C GLN A 36 8.59 -6.40 10.34
N ARG A 37 9.59 -7.18 9.94
CA ARG A 37 10.95 -6.69 9.67
C ARG A 37 11.02 -5.97 8.33
N THR A 38 12.04 -5.12 8.15
CA THR A 38 12.28 -4.45 6.86
C THR A 38 12.48 -5.43 5.71
N CYS A 39 13.18 -6.53 5.94
CA CYS A 39 13.39 -7.57 4.92
C CYS A 39 12.07 -8.23 4.48
N ASP A 40 11.12 -8.44 5.40
CA ASP A 40 9.81 -9.00 5.08
C ASP A 40 8.94 -7.98 4.35
N LEU A 41 9.01 -6.71 4.71
CA LEU A 41 8.33 -5.63 4.00
C LEU A 41 8.84 -5.47 2.57
N GLU A 42 10.16 -5.56 2.36
CA GLU A 42 10.75 -5.53 1.02
C GLU A 42 10.27 -6.69 0.13
N LYS A 43 10.11 -7.88 0.70
CA LYS A 43 9.57 -9.03 -0.02
C LYS A 43 8.09 -8.89 -0.35
N ARG A 44 7.32 -8.32 0.56
CA ARG A 44 5.87 -8.17 0.41
C ARG A 44 5.47 -7.02 -0.50
N ILE A 45 6.29 -5.95 -0.56
CA ILE A 45 6.00 -4.74 -1.34
C ILE A 45 6.90 -4.70 -2.57
N ALA A 46 6.42 -5.21 -3.68
CA ALA A 46 7.19 -5.24 -4.91
C ALA A 46 7.48 -3.83 -5.45
N GLY A 47 8.74 -3.62 -5.81
CA GLY A 47 9.21 -2.39 -6.44
C GLY A 47 9.62 -1.30 -5.48
N ILE A 48 9.54 -1.51 -4.16
CA ILE A 48 10.10 -0.58 -3.18
C ILE A 48 11.59 -0.88 -2.99
N SER A 49 12.43 0.17 -3.02
CA SER A 49 13.81 0.06 -2.64
C SER A 49 13.98 0.14 -1.13
N GLN A 50 15.06 -0.43 -0.60
CA GLN A 50 15.36 -0.33 0.83
C GLN A 50 15.43 1.11 1.32
N LYS A 51 16.06 1.99 0.54
CA LYS A 51 16.15 3.42 0.86
C LYS A 51 14.77 4.05 0.99
N VAL A 52 13.89 3.85 0.03
CA VAL A 52 12.53 4.39 0.05
C VAL A 52 11.71 3.78 1.18
N LEU A 53 11.83 2.48 1.43
CA LEU A 53 11.17 1.82 2.55
C LEU A 53 11.52 2.47 3.89
N ILE A 54 12.79 2.68 4.16
CA ILE A 54 13.26 3.31 5.40
C ILE A 54 12.78 4.76 5.49
N GLU A 55 12.83 5.53 4.41
CA GLU A 55 12.32 6.90 4.37
C GLU A 55 10.82 6.97 4.70
N GLN A 56 10.02 6.07 4.12
CA GLN A 56 8.58 6.03 4.35
C GLN A 56 8.24 5.56 5.77
N LEU A 57 8.94 4.56 6.29
CA LEU A 57 8.77 4.12 7.68
C LEU A 57 9.10 5.23 8.68
N ARG A 58 10.17 5.99 8.44
CA ARG A 58 10.52 7.15 9.27
C ARG A 58 9.43 8.22 9.22
N ALA A 59 8.88 8.53 8.06
CA ALA A 59 7.80 9.49 7.93
C ALA A 59 6.54 9.04 8.70
N LEU A 60 6.19 7.77 8.64
CA LEU A 60 5.07 7.20 9.41
C LEU A 60 5.35 7.19 10.91
N GLU A 61 6.59 6.94 11.31
CA GLU A 61 7.02 7.02 12.71
C GLU A 61 6.94 8.46 13.25
N GLU A 62 7.35 9.44 12.47
CA GLU A 62 7.25 10.87 12.80
C GLU A 62 5.80 11.34 12.98
N HIS A 63 4.86 10.75 12.24
CA HIS A 63 3.43 11.00 12.39
C HIS A 63 2.78 10.16 13.48
N GLY A 64 3.54 9.36 14.21
CA GLY A 64 3.05 8.54 15.31
C GLY A 64 2.24 7.31 14.90
N MET A 65 2.27 6.92 13.62
CA MET A 65 1.50 5.81 13.08
C MET A 65 2.19 4.46 13.26
N VAL A 66 3.51 4.47 13.28
CA VAL A 66 4.38 3.28 13.32
C VAL A 66 5.38 3.43 14.45
N GLY A 67 5.67 2.34 15.12
CA GLY A 67 6.73 2.21 16.11
C GLY A 67 7.70 1.09 15.76
N ARG A 68 8.74 0.96 16.59
CA ARG A 68 9.77 -0.07 16.48
C ARG A 68 9.84 -0.87 17.77
N GLN A 69 10.10 -2.15 17.65
CA GLN A 69 10.34 -3.04 18.76
C GLN A 69 11.41 -4.09 18.42
N PRO A 70 12.08 -4.70 19.42
CA PRO A 70 12.90 -5.88 19.16
C PRO A 70 12.07 -7.01 18.59
N SER A 71 12.65 -7.75 17.63
CA SER A 71 11.97 -8.93 17.07
C SER A 71 11.83 -10.03 18.12
N ALA A 72 10.68 -10.70 18.13
CA ALA A 72 10.42 -11.82 19.02
C ALA A 72 11.30 -13.06 18.70
N ASP A 73 11.68 -13.22 17.43
CA ASP A 73 12.40 -14.39 16.93
C ASP A 73 13.91 -14.25 16.93
N ASP A 74 14.42 -13.03 17.04
CA ASP A 74 15.84 -12.75 16.97
C ASP A 74 16.20 -11.57 17.88
N SER A 75 17.07 -11.80 18.83
CA SER A 75 17.49 -10.80 19.82
C SER A 75 18.17 -9.54 19.24
N GLN A 76 18.49 -9.56 17.95
CA GLN A 76 19.17 -8.43 17.26
C GLN A 76 18.32 -7.78 16.17
N GLY A 77 17.16 -8.33 15.84
CA GLY A 77 16.28 -7.80 14.82
C GLY A 77 15.35 -6.70 15.34
N ILE A 78 14.97 -5.78 14.47
CA ILE A 78 13.96 -4.75 14.73
C ILE A 78 12.75 -5.02 13.84
N GLU A 79 11.57 -4.98 14.46
CA GLU A 79 10.29 -5.06 13.80
C GLU A 79 9.58 -3.70 13.83
N TYR A 80 8.89 -3.39 12.76
CA TYR A 80 7.97 -2.26 12.71
C TYR A 80 6.55 -2.74 12.96
N LEU A 81 5.77 -1.96 13.70
CA LEU A 81 4.39 -2.26 14.05
C LEU A 81 3.55 -0.97 14.04
N LEU A 82 2.24 -1.15 13.90
CA LEU A 82 1.32 -0.03 14.08
C LEU A 82 1.24 0.35 15.57
N THR A 83 1.26 1.65 15.83
CA THR A 83 0.92 2.20 17.15
C THR A 83 -0.59 2.11 17.38
N PRO A 84 -1.11 2.32 18.59
CA PRO A 84 -2.56 2.47 18.81
C PRO A 84 -3.20 3.53 17.89
N LEU A 85 -2.49 4.64 17.64
CA LEU A 85 -2.93 5.65 16.68
C LEU A 85 -2.95 5.10 15.25
N GLY A 86 -1.93 4.34 14.84
CA GLY A 86 -1.89 3.66 13.55
C GLY A 86 -3.03 2.66 13.38
N GLU A 87 -3.33 1.88 14.41
CA GLU A 87 -4.47 0.95 14.42
C GLU A 87 -5.83 1.68 14.29
N SER A 88 -5.96 2.88 14.82
CA SER A 88 -7.18 3.68 14.68
C SER A 88 -7.49 4.07 13.23
N LEU A 89 -6.51 4.01 12.34
CA LEU A 89 -6.69 4.26 10.91
C LEU A 89 -7.28 3.06 10.15
N ARG A 90 -7.33 1.88 10.75
CA ARG A 90 -7.83 0.65 10.11
C ARG A 90 -9.21 0.82 9.47
N PRO A 91 -10.25 1.34 10.14
CA PRO A 91 -11.56 1.55 9.52
C PRO A 91 -11.52 2.51 8.33
N VAL A 92 -10.66 3.52 8.39
CA VAL A 92 -10.48 4.49 7.30
C VAL A 92 -9.86 3.82 6.07
N LEU A 93 -8.81 3.02 6.26
CA LEU A 93 -8.18 2.27 5.16
C LEU A 93 -9.12 1.24 4.55
N GLU A 94 -9.89 0.52 5.35
CA GLU A 94 -10.92 -0.40 4.89
C GLU A 94 -11.97 0.31 4.04
N SER A 95 -12.45 1.47 4.49
CA SER A 95 -13.39 2.31 3.72
C SER A 95 -12.79 2.81 2.41
N LEU A 96 -11.52 3.18 2.40
CA LEU A 96 -10.81 3.58 1.18
C LEU A 96 -10.65 2.42 0.19
N ILE A 97 -10.39 1.22 0.68
CA ILE A 97 -10.32 0.00 -0.14
C ILE A 97 -11.67 -0.28 -0.80
N GLU A 98 -12.75 -0.24 -0.03
CA GLU A 98 -14.11 -0.42 -0.54
C GLU A 98 -14.48 0.64 -1.57
N TRP A 99 -14.19 1.91 -1.28
CA TRP A 99 -14.47 2.99 -2.20
C TRP A 99 -13.65 2.87 -3.49
N GLY A 100 -12.37 2.51 -3.39
CA GLY A 100 -11.51 2.27 -4.55
C GLY A 100 -12.03 1.15 -5.45
N ALA A 101 -12.53 0.07 -4.85
CA ALA A 101 -13.16 -1.02 -5.59
C ALA A 101 -14.47 -0.56 -6.28
N HIS A 102 -15.30 0.22 -5.59
CA HIS A 102 -16.52 0.81 -6.15
C HIS A 102 -16.19 1.74 -7.33
N HIS A 103 -15.23 2.62 -7.17
CA HIS A 103 -14.77 3.52 -8.23
C HIS A 103 -14.31 2.76 -9.47
N ALA A 104 -13.52 1.71 -9.29
CA ALA A 104 -13.07 0.88 -10.41
C ALA A 104 -14.23 0.18 -11.13
N LYS A 105 -15.25 -0.22 -10.37
CA LYS A 105 -16.47 -0.81 -10.95
C LYS A 105 -17.25 0.19 -11.79
N GLU A 106 -17.42 1.41 -11.30
CA GLU A 106 -18.11 2.48 -12.03
C GLU A 106 -17.39 2.88 -13.33
N LEU A 107 -16.06 2.79 -13.35
CA LEU A 107 -15.24 3.08 -14.53
C LEU A 107 -14.93 1.85 -15.41
N ASP A 108 -15.52 0.69 -15.11
CA ASP A 108 -15.25 -0.58 -15.82
C ASP A 108 -13.76 -0.96 -15.84
N GLU A 109 -13.10 -0.76 -14.71
CA GLU A 109 -11.65 -1.02 -14.50
C GLU A 109 -11.38 -2.15 -13.48
N VAL A 110 -12.36 -3.00 -13.20
CA VAL A 110 -12.24 -4.06 -12.18
C VAL A 110 -11.08 -5.01 -12.47
N ASP A 111 -10.82 -5.31 -13.73
CA ASP A 111 -9.70 -6.18 -14.16
C ASP A 111 -8.31 -5.59 -13.86
N ARG A 112 -8.24 -4.30 -13.54
CA ARG A 112 -7.00 -3.62 -13.12
C ARG A 112 -6.78 -3.66 -11.63
N LEU A 113 -7.81 -4.01 -10.86
CA LEU A 113 -7.69 -4.12 -9.42
C LEU A 113 -6.81 -5.32 -9.06
N LEU A 114 -5.93 -5.08 -8.11
CA LEU A 114 -5.15 -6.13 -7.48
C LEU A 114 -5.91 -6.64 -6.25
N PRO A 115 -5.93 -7.95 -5.99
CA PRO A 115 -6.49 -8.47 -4.76
C PRO A 115 -5.81 -7.85 -3.54
N CYS A 116 -6.55 -7.60 -2.47
CA CYS A 116 -6.02 -6.97 -1.25
C CYS A 116 -4.84 -7.72 -0.61
N GLY A 117 -4.65 -9.01 -0.92
CA GLY A 117 -3.47 -9.80 -0.52
C GLY A 117 -2.28 -9.71 -1.48
N ALA A 118 -2.45 -9.10 -2.65
CA ALA A 118 -1.43 -9.06 -3.71
C ALA A 118 -0.49 -7.87 -3.60
N VAL A 119 -0.06 -7.56 -2.40
CA VAL A 119 1.06 -6.63 -2.22
C VAL A 119 2.37 -7.27 -2.67
N VAL A 120 2.42 -8.59 -2.69
CA VAL A 120 3.49 -9.39 -3.30
C VAL A 120 3.30 -9.43 -4.81
N ARG A 121 3.96 -8.53 -5.50
CA ARG A 121 4.13 -8.63 -6.95
C ARG A 121 5.38 -9.44 -7.26
N ASP A 122 5.20 -10.71 -7.54
CA ASP A 122 6.22 -11.41 -8.29
C ASP A 122 6.33 -10.79 -9.69
N ARG A 123 7.54 -10.52 -10.15
CA ARG A 123 7.82 -10.01 -11.51
C ARG A 123 7.17 -10.86 -12.59
N THR A 124 6.92 -12.12 -12.31
CA THR A 124 6.28 -13.08 -13.20
C THR A 124 4.81 -12.73 -13.47
N THR A 125 4.07 -12.27 -12.47
CA THR A 125 2.65 -11.94 -12.59
C THR A 125 2.42 -10.71 -13.50
N ARG A 126 3.37 -9.76 -13.51
CA ARG A 126 3.26 -8.58 -14.40
C ARG A 126 3.40 -8.95 -15.87
N ARG A 127 4.22 -9.95 -16.20
CA ARG A 127 4.36 -10.43 -17.59
C ARG A 127 3.10 -11.14 -18.08
N GLN A 128 2.45 -11.92 -17.23
CA GLN A 128 1.22 -12.66 -17.58
C GLN A 128 0.02 -11.75 -17.77
N LEU A 129 -0.14 -10.69 -16.95
CA LEU A 129 -1.21 -9.72 -17.08
C LEU A 129 -1.09 -8.90 -18.38
N VAL A 130 0.13 -8.50 -18.75
CA VAL A 130 0.36 -7.76 -20.01
C VAL A 130 0.13 -8.65 -21.23
N SER A 131 0.50 -9.93 -21.18
CA SER A 131 0.29 -10.86 -22.29
C SER A 131 -1.18 -11.23 -22.48
N SER A 132 -1.96 -11.36 -21.40
CA SER A 132 -3.40 -11.66 -21.50
C SER A 132 -4.22 -10.47 -22.02
N THR A 133 -3.81 -9.24 -21.71
CA THR A 133 -4.46 -8.02 -22.20
C THR A 133 -4.22 -7.81 -23.69
N ASN A 134 -3.03 -8.19 -24.16
CA ASN A 134 -2.68 -8.05 -25.59
C ASN A 134 -3.40 -9.10 -26.46
N LYS A 135 -3.62 -10.31 -25.93
CA LYS A 135 -4.36 -11.37 -26.63
C LYS A 135 -5.83 -11.03 -26.86
N ARG A 136 -6.47 -10.34 -25.88
CA ARG A 136 -7.88 -9.91 -26.02
C ARG A 136 -8.09 -8.75 -27.00
N ARG A 137 -7.03 -7.97 -27.31
CA ARG A 137 -7.12 -6.89 -28.31
C ARG A 137 -7.04 -7.39 -29.75
N GLN A 138 -6.44 -8.56 -29.98
CA GLN A 138 -6.31 -9.15 -31.31
C GLN A 138 -7.56 -9.91 -31.77
N ASP A 139 -8.44 -10.31 -30.86
CA ASP A 139 -9.64 -11.08 -31.14
C ASP A 139 -10.92 -10.22 -31.32
N ARG A 140 -10.81 -8.90 -31.50
CA ARG A 140 -11.96 -8.08 -31.88
C ARG A 140 -12.22 -8.19 -33.37
N PRO A 141 -13.37 -8.70 -33.82
CA PRO A 141 -13.71 -8.69 -35.22
C PRO A 141 -13.87 -7.26 -35.73
N ALA A 142 -13.35 -7.03 -36.94
CA ALA A 142 -13.45 -5.73 -37.60
C ALA A 142 -14.92 -5.34 -37.78
N PRO A 143 -15.30 -4.03 -37.67
CA PRO A 143 -16.65 -3.58 -37.89
C PRO A 143 -17.00 -3.82 -39.35
N THR A 144 -18.08 -4.59 -39.59
CA THR A 144 -18.66 -4.74 -40.92
C THR A 144 -19.22 -3.39 -41.35
N ARG A 145 -18.67 -2.83 -42.40
CA ARG A 145 -19.28 -1.70 -43.14
C ARG A 145 -20.50 -2.23 -43.89
N SER A 146 -21.65 -1.72 -43.55
CA SER A 146 -22.84 -1.70 -44.44
C SER A 146 -22.85 -0.41 -45.18
#